data_ec0d6fee465f0990305a02529a1dd76a
#
_entry.id   ec0d6fee465f0990305a02529a1dd76a
#
_cell.length_a   1.000
_cell.length_b   1.000
_cell.length_c   1.000
_cell.angle_alpha   90.00
_cell.angle_beta   90.00
_cell.angle_gamma   90.00
#
_symmetry.space_group_name_H-M   'P 1'
#
loop_
_entity.id
_entity.type
_entity.pdbx_description
1 polymer ?
#
loop_
_entity_poly.entity_id
_entity_poly.type
_entity_poly.pdbx_seq_one_letter_code
_entity_poly.pdbx_strand_id
1 'polypeptide(L)'
;MLFHLLQADTLDAAAQAVQALTQTPAAPAQQEMSYSLISMAAKGGWLMIILLILSILAIYIFGKKWWMIHKAGNIDKNFMKDIRDYIHEGKIKSAIALCEQFDSPIARMVQKGIERLGRPLTDIQTAVENVGNAEVARLEKGLPILATIAGGAPMIGFLGTVIGMVQAFFNMSQAGNNIDITLLSSGIYTAMITTVGGLIVGIVAYFGYNYLTSNISDLIFKMESATIDFMDLLHEPADNA
;
A
#
# COMPACT_ATOMS: atom_id res chain seq x y z
N MET A 1 -60.98 -62.53 6.43
CA MET A 1 -60.93 -61.42 5.45
C MET A 1 -60.83 -60.02 6.10
N LEU A 2 -61.48 -59.80 7.27
CA LEU A 2 -61.37 -58.47 7.97
C LEU A 2 -59.98 -58.19 8.54
N PHE A 3 -59.25 -59.19 8.97
CA PHE A 3 -57.91 -59.05 9.61
C PHE A 3 -56.81 -58.58 8.60
N HIS A 4 -56.93 -58.93 7.32
CA HIS A 4 -56.02 -58.51 6.27
C HIS A 4 -56.19 -57.02 5.84
N LEU A 5 -57.43 -56.52 5.94
CA LEU A 5 -57.72 -55.11 5.60
C LEU A 5 -57.22 -54.17 6.71
N LEU A 6 -57.34 -54.51 7.97
CA LEU A 6 -56.81 -53.74 9.10
C LEU A 6 -55.28 -53.69 9.14
N GLN A 7 -54.62 -54.73 8.64
CA GLN A 7 -53.17 -54.77 8.60
C GLN A 7 -52.58 -53.95 7.41
N ALA A 8 -53.30 -53.83 6.32
CA ALA A 8 -52.93 -52.98 5.19
C ALA A 8 -53.01 -51.48 5.56
N ASP A 9 -54.07 -51.06 6.23
CA ASP A 9 -54.26 -49.66 6.64
C ASP A 9 -53.22 -49.19 7.66
N THR A 10 -52.78 -50.10 8.57
CA THR A 10 -51.73 -49.76 9.55
C THR A 10 -50.35 -49.67 8.91
N LEU A 11 -50.05 -50.49 7.90
CA LEU A 11 -48.81 -50.43 7.17
C LEU A 11 -48.70 -49.18 6.27
N ASP A 12 -49.80 -48.80 5.64
CA ASP A 12 -49.89 -47.55 4.84
C ASP A 12 -49.79 -46.31 5.72
N ALA A 13 -50.42 -46.31 6.88
CA ALA A 13 -50.28 -45.20 7.84
C ALA A 13 -48.88 -45.10 8.39
N ALA A 14 -48.20 -46.21 8.66
CA ALA A 14 -46.80 -46.24 9.09
C ALA A 14 -45.86 -45.80 7.99
N ALA A 15 -46.11 -46.20 6.72
CA ALA A 15 -45.32 -45.76 5.58
C ALA A 15 -45.46 -44.25 5.33
N GLN A 16 -46.69 -43.69 5.47
CA GLN A 16 -46.91 -42.23 5.36
C GLN A 16 -46.27 -41.46 6.52
N ALA A 17 -46.28 -41.98 7.74
CA ALA A 17 -45.59 -41.36 8.87
C ALA A 17 -44.06 -41.36 8.69
N VAL A 18 -43.49 -42.43 8.14
CA VAL A 18 -42.07 -42.51 7.80
C VAL A 18 -41.70 -41.56 6.66
N GLN A 19 -42.57 -41.44 5.65
CA GLN A 19 -42.36 -40.45 4.57
C GLN A 19 -42.50 -39.00 5.07
N ALA A 20 -43.38 -38.71 6.01
CA ALA A 20 -43.49 -37.40 6.65
C ALA A 20 -42.25 -37.06 7.50
N LEU A 21 -41.63 -38.05 8.14
CA LEU A 21 -40.42 -37.91 8.94
C LEU A 21 -39.14 -37.82 8.05
N THR A 22 -39.16 -38.35 6.83
CA THR A 22 -38.06 -38.28 5.85
C THR A 22 -38.15 -37.06 4.93
N GLN A 23 -39.27 -36.33 4.96
CA GLN A 23 -39.28 -34.97 4.39
C GLN A 23 -38.53 -34.04 5.34
N THR A 24 -37.21 -34.12 5.35
CA THR A 24 -36.36 -33.05 5.85
C THR A 24 -36.81 -31.76 5.15
N PRO A 25 -37.24 -30.72 5.90
CA PRO A 25 -37.57 -29.46 5.25
C PRO A 25 -36.36 -29.13 4.37
N ALA A 26 -36.59 -28.95 3.07
CA ALA A 26 -35.55 -28.50 2.17
C ALA A 26 -34.89 -27.33 2.86
N ALA A 27 -33.63 -27.51 3.22
CA ALA A 27 -32.81 -26.44 3.78
C ALA A 27 -33.02 -25.24 2.84
N PRO A 28 -33.35 -24.04 3.36
CA PRO A 28 -33.58 -22.88 2.53
C PRO A 28 -32.38 -22.82 1.61
N ALA A 29 -32.63 -22.80 0.29
CA ALA A 29 -31.62 -22.78 -0.73
C ALA A 29 -30.58 -21.77 -0.27
N GLN A 30 -29.36 -22.27 0.05
CA GLN A 30 -28.23 -21.40 0.40
C GLN A 30 -28.08 -20.53 -0.83
N GLN A 31 -28.61 -19.30 -0.75
CA GLN A 31 -28.26 -18.26 -1.71
C GLN A 31 -26.75 -18.23 -1.68
N GLU A 32 -26.14 -18.78 -2.71
CA GLU A 32 -24.72 -18.60 -2.93
C GLU A 32 -24.48 -17.10 -2.88
N MET A 33 -24.02 -16.65 -1.72
CA MET A 33 -23.64 -15.25 -1.54
C MET A 33 -22.40 -15.05 -2.40
N SER A 34 -22.63 -14.66 -3.65
CA SER A 34 -21.60 -14.13 -4.52
C SER A 34 -21.03 -12.89 -3.78
N TYR A 35 -19.97 -13.13 -3.02
CA TYR A 35 -19.19 -12.10 -2.36
C TYR A 35 -18.38 -11.33 -3.41
N SER A 36 -19.07 -10.61 -4.28
CA SER A 36 -18.39 -9.63 -5.13
C SER A 36 -17.97 -8.46 -4.24
N LEU A 37 -16.66 -8.16 -4.20
CA LEU A 37 -16.12 -7.00 -3.46
C LEU A 37 -16.86 -5.71 -3.82
N ILE A 38 -17.35 -5.60 -5.06
CA ILE A 38 -18.12 -4.44 -5.53
C ILE A 38 -19.51 -4.39 -4.87
N SER A 39 -20.21 -5.53 -4.74
CA SER A 39 -21.52 -5.57 -4.08
C SER A 39 -21.40 -5.33 -2.57
N MET A 40 -20.30 -5.75 -1.95
CA MET A 40 -19.99 -5.44 -0.56
C MET A 40 -19.69 -3.94 -0.39
N ALA A 41 -18.90 -3.34 -1.28
CA ALA A 41 -18.59 -1.91 -1.24
C ALA A 41 -19.86 -1.05 -1.32
N ALA A 42 -20.83 -1.43 -2.16
CA ALA A 42 -22.11 -0.72 -2.28
C ALA A 42 -22.97 -0.75 -0.99
N LYS A 43 -22.79 -1.79 -0.15
CA LYS A 43 -23.52 -1.95 1.12
C LYS A 43 -22.85 -1.28 2.31
N GLY A 44 -21.58 -0.86 2.20
CA GLY A 44 -20.80 -0.29 3.29
C GLY A 44 -21.07 1.20 3.58
N GLY A 45 -22.07 1.83 2.92
CA GLY A 45 -22.45 3.21 3.18
C GLY A 45 -21.42 4.26 2.72
N TRP A 46 -21.57 5.52 3.18
CA TRP A 46 -20.76 6.67 2.76
C TRP A 46 -19.26 6.57 3.14
N LEU A 47 -18.92 5.84 4.20
CA LEU A 47 -17.54 5.62 4.62
C LEU A 47 -16.72 4.81 3.58
N MET A 48 -17.38 3.95 2.82
CA MET A 48 -16.72 3.23 1.73
C MET A 48 -16.24 4.15 0.61
N ILE A 49 -16.92 5.28 0.39
CA ILE A 49 -16.48 6.28 -0.59
C ILE A 49 -15.15 6.91 -0.14
N ILE A 50 -15.02 7.24 1.15
CA ILE A 50 -13.76 7.77 1.71
C ILE A 50 -12.64 6.74 1.55
N LEU A 51 -12.89 5.48 1.90
CA LEU A 51 -11.90 4.40 1.76
C LEU A 51 -11.50 4.18 0.30
N LEU A 52 -12.43 4.31 -0.64
CA LEU A 52 -12.15 4.22 -2.06
C LEU A 52 -11.24 5.36 -2.52
N ILE A 53 -11.51 6.60 -2.11
CA ILE A 53 -10.65 7.76 -2.41
C ILE A 53 -9.25 7.54 -1.86
N LEU A 54 -9.13 7.08 -0.60
CA LEU A 54 -7.84 6.78 0.04
C LEU A 54 -7.10 5.66 -0.69
N SER A 55 -7.81 4.63 -1.17
CA SER A 55 -7.24 3.54 -1.95
C SER A 55 -6.64 4.04 -3.28
N ILE A 56 -7.39 4.85 -4.02
CA ILE A 56 -6.91 5.44 -5.29
C ILE A 56 -5.69 6.33 -5.03
N LEU A 57 -5.71 7.15 -3.97
CA LEU A 57 -4.60 8.02 -3.60
C LEU A 57 -3.35 7.20 -3.23
N ALA A 58 -3.52 6.10 -2.47
CA ALA A 58 -2.43 5.22 -2.10
C ALA A 58 -1.78 4.57 -3.33
N ILE A 59 -2.58 4.03 -4.26
CA ILE A 59 -2.10 3.41 -5.49
C ILE A 59 -1.37 4.44 -6.36
N TYR A 60 -1.90 5.65 -6.49
CA TYR A 60 -1.28 6.74 -7.26
C TYR A 60 0.09 7.13 -6.69
N ILE A 61 0.17 7.34 -5.36
CA ILE A 61 1.43 7.71 -4.70
C ILE A 61 2.44 6.57 -4.83
N PHE A 62 2.02 5.33 -4.60
CA PHE A 62 2.88 4.16 -4.73
C PHE A 62 3.45 4.04 -6.14
N GLY A 63 2.63 4.05 -7.18
CA GLY A 63 3.06 3.91 -8.57
C GLY A 63 4.02 5.02 -9.00
N LYS A 64 3.70 6.30 -8.67
CA LYS A 64 4.56 7.45 -8.98
C LYS A 64 5.93 7.33 -8.29
N LYS A 65 5.95 6.94 -7.01
CA LYS A 65 7.18 6.82 -6.23
C LYS A 65 8.02 5.63 -6.65
N TRP A 66 7.39 4.51 -6.88
CA TRP A 66 8.05 3.31 -7.37
C TRP A 66 8.82 3.59 -8.68
N TRP A 67 8.17 4.24 -9.63
CA TRP A 67 8.81 4.61 -10.89
C TRP A 67 9.96 5.60 -10.71
N MET A 68 9.77 6.62 -9.84
CA MET A 68 10.81 7.61 -9.53
C MET A 68 12.05 6.98 -8.91
N ILE A 69 11.88 6.11 -7.90
CA ILE A 69 12.98 5.45 -7.19
C ILE A 69 13.73 4.49 -8.13
N HIS A 70 12.98 3.73 -8.93
CA HIS A 70 13.57 2.81 -9.89
C HIS A 70 14.42 3.53 -10.94
N LYS A 71 13.95 4.67 -11.45
CA LYS A 71 14.72 5.52 -12.35
C LYS A 71 15.94 6.13 -11.68
N ALA A 72 15.82 6.59 -10.44
CA ALA A 72 16.89 7.23 -9.68
C ALA A 72 18.05 6.27 -9.33
N GLY A 73 17.72 4.98 -9.12
CA GLY A 73 18.70 3.95 -8.76
C GLY A 73 19.50 3.38 -9.94
N ASN A 74 19.11 3.71 -11.18
CA ASN A 74 19.74 3.15 -12.38
C ASN A 74 20.88 4.05 -12.86
N ILE A 75 22.04 3.93 -12.20
CA ILE A 75 23.29 4.54 -12.66
C ILE A 75 24.21 3.45 -13.24
N ASP A 76 24.91 3.78 -14.32
CA ASP A 76 25.91 2.91 -14.92
C ASP A 76 27.04 2.64 -13.89
N LYS A 77 27.45 1.37 -13.81
CA LYS A 77 28.56 0.95 -12.94
C LYS A 77 29.89 1.65 -13.27
N ASN A 78 30.04 2.11 -14.49
CA ASN A 78 31.21 2.81 -14.95
C ASN A 78 31.18 4.33 -14.66
N PHE A 79 30.04 4.88 -14.24
CA PHE A 79 29.87 6.32 -14.06
C PHE A 79 30.96 6.97 -13.21
N MET A 80 31.26 6.40 -12.03
CA MET A 80 32.31 6.95 -11.15
C MET A 80 33.70 6.78 -11.75
N LYS A 81 33.94 5.72 -12.53
CA LYS A 81 35.21 5.51 -13.24
C LYS A 81 35.39 6.57 -14.32
N ASP A 82 34.38 6.81 -15.14
CA ASP A 82 34.44 7.81 -16.20
C ASP A 82 34.63 9.24 -15.63
N ILE A 83 33.99 9.55 -14.50
CA ILE A 83 34.21 10.81 -13.76
C ILE A 83 35.64 10.93 -13.29
N ARG A 84 36.23 9.85 -12.74
CA ARG A 84 37.63 9.80 -12.32
C ARG A 84 38.55 10.13 -13.49
N ASP A 85 38.36 9.43 -14.62
CA ASP A 85 39.20 9.60 -15.81
C ASP A 85 39.11 11.06 -16.33
N TYR A 86 37.93 11.65 -16.41
CA TYR A 86 37.79 13.06 -16.82
C TYR A 86 38.41 14.07 -15.86
N ILE A 87 38.34 13.81 -14.55
CA ILE A 87 38.97 14.70 -13.55
C ILE A 87 40.52 14.62 -13.65
N HIS A 88 41.08 13.42 -13.76
CA HIS A 88 42.53 13.23 -13.92
C HIS A 88 43.05 13.85 -15.22
N GLU A 89 42.28 13.80 -16.30
CA GLU A 89 42.63 14.44 -17.57
C GLU A 89 42.40 15.97 -17.59
N GLY A 90 41.88 16.55 -16.49
CA GLY A 90 41.54 17.98 -16.42
C GLY A 90 40.34 18.40 -17.26
N LYS A 91 39.58 17.43 -17.79
CA LYS A 91 38.41 17.67 -18.66
C LYS A 91 37.14 17.93 -17.83
N ILE A 92 37.13 18.95 -17.00
CA ILE A 92 36.05 19.27 -16.06
C ILE A 92 34.71 19.47 -16.78
N LYS A 93 34.72 20.12 -17.96
CA LYS A 93 33.48 20.34 -18.75
C LYS A 93 32.87 19.02 -19.23
N SER A 94 33.69 18.03 -19.59
CA SER A 94 33.22 16.72 -20.01
C SER A 94 32.65 15.93 -18.84
N ALA A 95 33.23 16.03 -17.66
CA ALA A 95 32.71 15.43 -16.43
C ALA A 95 31.33 16.00 -16.07
N ILE A 96 31.13 17.33 -16.16
CA ILE A 96 29.83 17.96 -15.93
C ILE A 96 28.81 17.50 -16.98
N ALA A 97 29.18 17.48 -18.26
CA ALA A 97 28.29 17.04 -19.34
C ALA A 97 27.87 15.55 -19.17
N LEU A 98 28.75 14.70 -18.65
CA LEU A 98 28.40 13.32 -18.31
C LEU A 98 27.36 13.27 -17.18
N CYS A 99 27.56 14.06 -16.12
CA CYS A 99 26.58 14.14 -15.03
C CYS A 99 25.18 14.57 -15.51
N GLU A 100 25.11 15.49 -16.47
CA GLU A 100 23.84 16.00 -17.03
C GLU A 100 23.07 14.96 -17.85
N GLN A 101 23.77 13.94 -18.37
CA GLN A 101 23.11 12.85 -19.10
C GLN A 101 22.31 11.91 -18.19
N PHE A 102 22.65 11.87 -16.90
CA PHE A 102 21.99 10.99 -15.95
C PHE A 102 21.05 11.77 -15.03
N ASP A 103 19.75 11.50 -15.12
CA ASP A 103 18.74 12.07 -14.20
C ASP A 103 18.72 11.28 -12.87
N SER A 104 19.83 11.32 -12.15
CA SER A 104 20.04 10.58 -10.91
C SER A 104 20.49 11.50 -9.77
N PRO A 105 20.08 11.25 -8.51
CA PRO A 105 20.57 11.96 -7.33
C PRO A 105 22.09 11.97 -7.25
N ILE A 106 22.74 10.83 -7.47
CA ILE A 106 24.20 10.68 -7.40
C ILE A 106 24.88 11.57 -8.44
N ALA A 107 24.37 11.59 -9.68
CA ALA A 107 24.95 12.44 -10.72
C ALA A 107 24.87 13.94 -10.36
N ARG A 108 23.74 14.39 -9.77
CA ARG A 108 23.57 15.77 -9.30
C ARG A 108 24.49 16.12 -8.13
N MET A 109 24.75 15.18 -7.22
CA MET A 109 25.68 15.35 -6.10
C MET A 109 27.10 15.50 -6.61
N VAL A 110 27.56 14.60 -7.48
CA VAL A 110 28.89 14.62 -8.09
C VAL A 110 29.07 15.87 -8.95
N GLN A 111 28.09 16.24 -9.77
CA GLN A 111 28.11 17.49 -10.54
C GLN A 111 28.36 18.69 -9.63
N LYS A 112 27.65 18.78 -8.49
CA LYS A 112 27.82 19.88 -7.55
C LYS A 112 29.22 19.92 -6.93
N GLY A 113 29.79 18.78 -6.65
CA GLY A 113 31.18 18.66 -6.20
C GLY A 113 32.17 19.16 -7.25
N ILE A 114 31.98 18.72 -8.50
CA ILE A 114 32.83 19.13 -9.64
C ILE A 114 32.79 20.64 -9.90
N GLU A 115 31.57 21.26 -9.81
CA GLU A 115 31.41 22.71 -9.94
C GLU A 115 32.19 23.52 -8.89
N ARG A 116 32.58 22.88 -7.78
CA ARG A 116 33.31 23.52 -6.69
C ARG A 116 34.78 23.11 -6.60
N LEU A 117 35.29 22.42 -7.62
CA LEU A 117 36.73 22.11 -7.68
C LEU A 117 37.60 23.37 -7.58
N GLY A 118 38.68 23.26 -6.84
CA GLY A 118 39.58 24.40 -6.54
C GLY A 118 39.23 25.15 -5.24
N ARG A 119 38.14 24.78 -4.54
CA ARG A 119 37.85 25.25 -3.18
C ARG A 119 38.39 24.28 -2.13
N PRO A 120 38.42 24.68 -0.82
CA PRO A 120 38.71 23.75 0.26
C PRO A 120 37.81 22.51 0.20
N LEU A 121 38.40 21.31 0.49
CA LEU A 121 37.65 20.04 0.42
C LEU A 121 36.41 20.01 1.31
N THR A 122 36.47 20.67 2.47
CA THR A 122 35.32 20.83 3.38
C THR A 122 34.15 21.58 2.74
N ASP A 123 34.43 22.56 1.88
CA ASP A 123 33.39 23.32 1.16
C ASP A 123 32.75 22.45 0.05
N ILE A 124 33.58 21.61 -0.59
CA ILE A 124 33.10 20.66 -1.61
C ILE A 124 32.19 19.62 -0.96
N GLN A 125 32.67 19.00 0.13
CA GLN A 125 31.91 18.01 0.89
C GLN A 125 30.56 18.56 1.35
N THR A 126 30.58 19.72 1.99
CA THR A 126 29.34 20.37 2.46
C THR A 126 28.37 20.64 1.30
N ALA A 127 28.87 21.00 0.13
CA ALA A 127 28.03 21.25 -1.04
C ALA A 127 27.39 19.97 -1.58
N VAL A 128 28.13 18.87 -1.64
CA VAL A 128 27.66 17.54 -2.06
C VAL A 128 26.60 17.03 -1.08
N GLU A 129 26.88 17.11 0.22
CA GLU A 129 25.94 16.71 1.30
C GLU A 129 24.64 17.51 1.24
N ASN A 130 24.71 18.82 1.03
CA ASN A 130 23.50 19.66 0.92
C ASN A 130 22.61 19.25 -0.27
N VAL A 131 23.21 18.91 -1.42
CA VAL A 131 22.46 18.39 -2.57
C VAL A 131 21.90 17.01 -2.24
N GLY A 132 22.68 16.14 -1.60
CA GLY A 132 22.25 14.82 -1.15
C GLY A 132 21.02 14.90 -0.25
N ASN A 133 21.06 15.75 0.78
CA ASN A 133 19.94 15.97 1.69
C ASN A 133 18.68 16.48 0.96
N ALA A 134 18.84 17.38 0.00
CA ALA A 134 17.72 17.89 -0.82
C ALA A 134 17.10 16.77 -1.68
N GLU A 135 17.93 15.90 -2.26
CA GLU A 135 17.45 14.77 -3.06
C GLU A 135 16.75 13.71 -2.18
N VAL A 136 17.27 13.43 -1.00
CA VAL A 136 16.61 12.55 -0.02
C VAL A 136 15.23 13.10 0.34
N ALA A 137 15.13 14.37 0.69
CA ALA A 137 13.85 15.02 0.99
C ALA A 137 12.86 14.94 -0.19
N ARG A 138 13.35 15.02 -1.43
CA ARG A 138 12.56 14.86 -2.65
C ARG A 138 12.06 13.42 -2.82
N LEU A 139 12.90 12.43 -2.52
CA LEU A 139 12.55 11.02 -2.57
C LEU A 139 11.49 10.65 -1.52
N GLU A 140 11.65 11.16 -0.30
CA GLU A 140 10.74 10.90 0.82
C GLU A 140 9.41 11.66 0.71
N LYS A 141 9.35 12.74 -0.05
CA LYS A 141 8.16 13.56 -0.21
C LYS A 141 6.96 12.72 -0.66
N GLY A 142 5.92 12.66 0.16
CA GLY A 142 4.68 11.92 -0.09
C GLY A 142 4.61 10.54 0.58
N LEU A 143 5.72 9.97 1.07
CA LEU A 143 5.70 8.77 1.89
C LEU A 143 4.89 8.94 3.18
N PRO A 144 4.98 10.06 3.90
CA PRO A 144 4.16 10.29 5.10
C PRO A 144 2.66 10.17 4.83
N ILE A 145 2.19 10.57 3.63
CA ILE A 145 0.78 10.41 3.26
C ILE A 145 0.42 8.93 3.13
N LEU A 146 1.29 8.12 2.52
CA LEU A 146 1.06 6.68 2.39
C LEU A 146 1.05 6.00 3.75
N ALA A 147 1.95 6.38 4.66
CA ALA A 147 1.98 5.94 6.05
C ALA A 147 0.69 6.31 6.79
N THR A 148 0.19 7.54 6.59
CA THR A 148 -1.08 8.01 7.17
C THR A 148 -2.26 7.19 6.67
N ILE A 149 -2.30 6.85 5.37
CA ILE A 149 -3.34 5.99 4.81
C ILE A 149 -3.26 4.58 5.41
N ALA A 150 -2.04 4.04 5.54
CA ALA A 150 -1.82 2.71 6.12
C ALA A 150 -2.37 2.57 7.55
N GLY A 151 -2.18 3.59 8.38
CA GLY A 151 -2.74 3.62 9.74
C GLY A 151 -4.17 4.12 9.81
N GLY A 152 -4.53 5.12 9.01
CA GLY A 152 -5.83 5.78 9.04
C GLY A 152 -6.97 4.97 8.42
N ALA A 153 -6.71 4.22 7.34
CA ALA A 153 -7.77 3.44 6.68
C ALA A 153 -8.39 2.38 7.59
N PRO A 154 -7.64 1.58 8.37
CA PRO A 154 -8.22 0.68 9.37
C PRO A 154 -9.01 1.40 10.45
N MET A 155 -8.56 2.58 10.91
CA MET A 155 -9.27 3.39 11.90
C MET A 155 -10.63 3.89 11.37
N ILE A 156 -10.68 4.31 10.09
CA ILE A 156 -11.93 4.70 9.43
C ILE A 156 -12.85 3.48 9.29
N GLY A 157 -12.29 2.31 8.95
CA GLY A 157 -13.03 1.06 8.90
C GLY A 157 -13.64 0.70 10.26
N PHE A 158 -12.86 0.80 11.33
CA PHE A 158 -13.34 0.59 12.70
C PHE A 158 -14.41 1.61 13.12
N LEU A 159 -14.23 2.89 12.79
CA LEU A 159 -15.24 3.92 12.99
C LEU A 159 -16.58 3.53 12.34
N GLY A 160 -16.52 2.91 11.16
CA GLY A 160 -17.68 2.40 10.46
C GLY A 160 -18.46 1.34 11.26
N THR A 161 -17.74 0.45 12.00
CA THR A 161 -18.42 -0.53 12.86
C THR A 161 -19.12 0.13 14.03
N VAL A 162 -18.50 1.11 14.66
CA VAL A 162 -19.10 1.83 15.80
C VAL A 162 -20.37 2.57 15.35
N ILE A 163 -20.30 3.32 14.24
CA ILE A 163 -21.45 4.05 13.68
C ILE A 163 -22.56 3.07 13.29
N GLY A 164 -22.22 1.97 12.59
CA GLY A 164 -23.22 0.99 12.15
C GLY A 164 -23.91 0.29 13.31
N MET A 165 -23.19 -0.06 14.38
CA MET A 165 -23.79 -0.63 15.58
C MET A 165 -24.67 0.37 16.33
N VAL A 166 -24.21 1.61 16.50
CA VAL A 166 -25.04 2.67 17.12
C VAL A 166 -26.35 2.84 16.34
N GLN A 167 -26.29 2.86 15.03
CA GLN A 167 -27.46 3.02 14.17
C GLN A 167 -28.41 1.80 14.26
N ALA A 168 -27.86 0.58 14.31
CA ALA A 168 -28.63 -0.64 14.49
C ALA A 168 -29.38 -0.65 15.84
N PHE A 169 -28.71 -0.32 16.93
CA PHE A 169 -29.35 -0.24 18.26
C PHE A 169 -30.37 0.91 18.35
N PHE A 170 -30.09 2.05 17.73
CA PHE A 170 -31.03 3.16 17.67
C PHE A 170 -32.32 2.74 16.96
N ASN A 171 -32.23 2.10 15.79
CA ASN A 171 -33.39 1.61 15.05
C ASN A 171 -34.17 0.57 15.85
N MET A 172 -33.47 -0.31 16.57
CA MET A 172 -34.13 -1.31 17.44
C MET A 172 -34.88 -0.64 18.61
N SER A 173 -34.30 0.41 19.21
CA SER A 173 -34.97 1.14 20.29
C SER A 173 -36.25 1.84 19.84
N GLN A 174 -36.35 2.24 18.58
CA GLN A 174 -37.55 2.86 17.99
C GLN A 174 -38.62 1.86 17.60
N ALA A 175 -38.28 0.60 17.36
CA ALA A 175 -39.19 -0.45 16.95
C ALA A 175 -40.12 -0.96 18.10
N GLY A 176 -39.87 -0.58 19.35
CA GLY A 176 -40.70 -0.94 20.51
C GLY A 176 -40.74 -2.46 20.72
N ASN A 177 -41.97 -3.01 20.88
CA ASN A 177 -42.16 -4.45 21.13
C ASN A 177 -41.95 -5.36 19.88
N ASN A 178 -41.84 -4.80 18.68
CA ASN A 178 -41.62 -5.54 17.44
C ASN A 178 -40.13 -5.49 17.05
N ILE A 179 -39.28 -6.25 17.77
CA ILE A 179 -37.88 -6.35 17.47
C ILE A 179 -37.68 -7.16 16.18
N ASP A 180 -37.32 -6.48 15.08
CA ASP A 180 -36.99 -7.14 13.83
C ASP A 180 -35.45 -7.46 13.84
N ILE A 181 -35.15 -8.75 14.01
CA ILE A 181 -33.79 -9.28 13.99
C ILE A 181 -33.10 -8.96 12.65
N THR A 182 -33.84 -8.82 11.57
CA THR A 182 -33.31 -8.51 10.24
C THR A 182 -32.68 -7.12 10.18
N LEU A 183 -33.32 -6.14 10.82
CA LEU A 183 -32.77 -4.77 10.91
C LEU A 183 -31.49 -4.73 11.71
N LEU A 184 -31.40 -5.45 12.82
CA LEU A 184 -30.19 -5.56 13.62
C LEU A 184 -29.06 -6.22 12.83
N SER A 185 -29.36 -7.35 12.19
CA SER A 185 -28.38 -8.11 11.40
C SER A 185 -27.84 -7.29 10.22
N SER A 186 -28.69 -6.52 9.53
CA SER A 186 -28.27 -5.69 8.40
C SER A 186 -27.33 -4.56 8.82
N GLY A 187 -27.58 -3.93 9.98
CA GLY A 187 -26.72 -2.90 10.54
C GLY A 187 -25.34 -3.44 10.94
N ILE A 188 -25.30 -4.58 11.61
CA ILE A 188 -24.05 -5.26 11.98
C ILE A 188 -23.27 -5.68 10.72
N TYR A 189 -23.95 -6.25 9.73
CA TYR A 189 -23.34 -6.66 8.46
C TYR A 189 -22.68 -5.48 7.74
N THR A 190 -23.38 -4.36 7.59
CA THR A 190 -22.85 -3.12 7.00
C THR A 190 -21.63 -2.61 7.76
N ALA A 191 -21.70 -2.65 9.08
CA ALA A 191 -20.58 -2.25 9.95
C ALA A 191 -19.33 -3.11 9.72
N MET A 192 -19.48 -4.43 9.67
CA MET A 192 -18.34 -5.35 9.45
C MET A 192 -17.71 -5.16 8.07
N ILE A 193 -18.47 -4.87 7.03
CA ILE A 193 -17.96 -4.63 5.67
C ILE A 193 -17.03 -3.43 5.64
N THR A 194 -17.35 -2.34 6.33
CA THR A 194 -16.48 -1.15 6.36
C THR A 194 -15.12 -1.44 6.99
N THR A 195 -15.09 -2.27 8.02
CA THR A 195 -13.82 -2.69 8.65
C THR A 195 -12.99 -3.55 7.70
N VAL A 196 -13.60 -4.51 7.01
CA VAL A 196 -12.89 -5.32 6.01
C VAL A 196 -12.31 -4.42 4.92
N GLY A 197 -13.09 -3.46 4.40
CA GLY A 197 -12.62 -2.49 3.41
C GLY A 197 -11.44 -1.66 3.93
N GLY A 198 -11.54 -1.13 5.15
CA GLY A 198 -10.48 -0.34 5.78
C GLY A 198 -9.19 -1.14 5.99
N LEU A 199 -9.30 -2.39 6.42
CA LEU A 199 -8.15 -3.29 6.59
C LEU A 199 -7.47 -3.61 5.26
N ILE A 200 -8.21 -3.92 4.21
CA ILE A 200 -7.64 -4.20 2.88
C ILE A 200 -6.83 -3.00 2.39
N VAL A 201 -7.42 -1.79 2.45
CA VAL A 201 -6.73 -0.55 2.02
C VAL A 201 -5.50 -0.29 2.88
N GLY A 202 -5.62 -0.43 4.21
CA GLY A 202 -4.52 -0.21 5.14
C GLY A 202 -3.36 -1.17 4.95
N ILE A 203 -3.63 -2.46 4.79
CA ILE A 203 -2.61 -3.50 4.57
C ILE A 203 -1.84 -3.23 3.26
N VAL A 204 -2.54 -2.97 2.16
CA VAL A 204 -1.89 -2.68 0.88
C VAL A 204 -1.03 -1.42 0.97
N ALA A 205 -1.53 -0.36 1.59
CA ALA A 205 -0.78 0.87 1.80
C ALA A 205 0.45 0.65 2.70
N TYR A 206 0.32 -0.16 3.75
CA TYR A 206 1.39 -0.48 4.68
C TYR A 206 2.55 -1.23 4.00
N PHE A 207 2.24 -2.28 3.25
CA PHE A 207 3.27 -3.01 2.49
C PHE A 207 3.91 -2.11 1.44
N GLY A 208 3.11 -1.30 0.73
CA GLY A 208 3.62 -0.34 -0.24
C GLY A 208 4.56 0.70 0.38
N TYR A 209 4.21 1.25 1.54
CA TYR A 209 5.04 2.19 2.29
C TYR A 209 6.39 1.57 2.69
N ASN A 210 6.37 0.39 3.33
CA ASN A 210 7.60 -0.27 3.77
C ASN A 210 8.51 -0.65 2.60
N TYR A 211 7.93 -1.13 1.49
CA TYR A 211 8.69 -1.44 0.28
C TYR A 211 9.39 -0.20 -0.29
N LEU A 212 8.68 0.93 -0.41
CA LEU A 212 9.26 2.17 -0.91
C LEU A 212 10.34 2.72 0.03
N THR A 213 10.11 2.68 1.34
CA THR A 213 11.06 3.13 2.36
C THR A 213 12.35 2.32 2.29
N SER A 214 12.27 1.00 2.17
CA SER A 214 13.45 0.14 2.01
C SER A 214 14.25 0.50 0.76
N ASN A 215 13.59 0.67 -0.40
CA ASN A 215 14.28 1.05 -1.64
C ASN A 215 14.91 2.45 -1.57
N ILE A 216 14.29 3.39 -0.83
CA ILE A 216 14.89 4.71 -0.61
C ILE A 216 16.13 4.59 0.27
N SER A 217 16.09 3.79 1.33
CA SER A 217 17.24 3.55 2.20
C SER A 217 18.42 2.95 1.42
N ASP A 218 18.15 1.99 0.54
CA ASP A 218 19.16 1.41 -0.35
C ASP A 218 19.78 2.46 -1.31
N LEU A 219 18.95 3.38 -1.80
CA LEU A 219 19.42 4.45 -2.66
C LEU A 219 20.25 5.48 -1.89
N ILE A 220 19.86 5.82 -0.66
CA ILE A 220 20.63 6.71 0.24
C ILE A 220 21.99 6.10 0.50
N PHE A 221 22.08 4.82 0.82
CA PHE A 221 23.35 4.13 1.01
C PHE A 221 24.26 4.22 -0.23
N LYS A 222 23.69 4.06 -1.43
CA LYS A 222 24.46 4.24 -2.69
C LYS A 222 24.93 5.69 -2.88
N MET A 223 24.11 6.68 -2.49
CA MET A 223 24.47 8.09 -2.56
C MET A 223 25.63 8.42 -1.60
N GLU A 224 25.60 7.88 -0.39
CA GLU A 224 26.67 8.02 0.60
C GLU A 224 27.97 7.36 0.11
N SER A 225 27.89 6.13 -0.40
CA SER A 225 29.04 5.44 -0.98
C SER A 225 29.67 6.23 -2.13
N ALA A 226 28.83 6.73 -3.06
CA ALA A 226 29.32 7.53 -4.17
C ALA A 226 29.95 8.87 -3.72
N THR A 227 29.48 9.43 -2.60
CA THR A 227 30.10 10.64 -2.00
C THR A 227 31.48 10.32 -1.46
N ILE A 228 31.64 9.20 -0.77
CA ILE A 228 32.95 8.75 -0.26
C ILE A 228 33.91 8.53 -1.43
N ASP A 229 33.49 7.74 -2.43
CA ASP A 229 34.31 7.47 -3.62
C ASP A 229 34.75 8.77 -4.34
N PHE A 230 33.85 9.77 -4.41
CA PHE A 230 34.15 11.05 -5.01
C PHE A 230 35.12 11.88 -4.15
N MET A 231 34.98 11.87 -2.85
CA MET A 231 35.87 12.58 -1.95
C MET A 231 37.27 11.95 -1.93
N ASP A 232 37.35 10.61 -1.97
CA ASP A 232 38.60 9.87 -2.04
C ASP A 232 39.35 10.19 -3.35
N LEU A 233 38.64 10.26 -4.48
CA LEU A 233 39.16 10.68 -5.75
C LEU A 233 39.84 12.07 -5.68
N LEU A 234 39.26 13.01 -4.91
CA LEU A 234 39.82 14.35 -4.75
C LEU A 234 41.03 14.42 -3.79
N HIS A 235 41.21 13.39 -2.97
CA HIS A 235 42.36 13.25 -2.09
C HIS A 235 43.56 12.52 -2.77
N GLU A 236 43.32 11.77 -3.85
CA GLU A 236 44.40 11.14 -4.60
C GLU A 236 45.31 12.23 -5.18
N PRO A 237 46.61 12.18 -4.91
CA PRO A 237 47.54 13.10 -5.56
C PRO A 237 47.48 12.88 -7.06
N ALA A 238 47.39 13.98 -7.84
CA ALA A 238 47.48 13.86 -9.29
C ALA A 238 48.81 13.14 -9.62
N ASP A 239 48.71 11.90 -10.13
CA ASP A 239 49.88 11.15 -10.55
C ASP A 239 50.61 11.99 -11.59
N ASN A 240 51.81 12.43 -11.22
CA ASN A 240 52.68 13.15 -12.11
C ASN A 240 53.08 12.18 -13.25
N ALA A 241 52.39 12.27 -14.37
CA ALA A 241 52.82 11.67 -15.62
C ALA A 241 53.91 12.52 -16.26
#